data_8a63437790376c48b0dd79985fe09224
#
_entry.id   8a63437790376c48b0dd79985fe09224
#
_cell.length_a   1.000
_cell.length_b   1.000
_cell.length_c   1.000
_cell.angle_alpha   90.00
_cell.angle_beta   90.00
_cell.angle_gamma   90.00
#
_symmetry.space_group_name_H-M   'P 1'
#
loop_
_entity.id
_entity.type
_entity.pdbx_description
1 polymer ?
#
loop_
_entity_poly.entity_id
_entity_poly.type
_entity_poly.pdbx_seq_one_letter_code
_entity_poly.pdbx_strand_id
1 'polypeptide(L)'
;VSLGALDDSVKAVKIDGAEATADNVKSGDYKVSRPFNIATKEGSESELAKDFISFILSKEGQAVVAENGYISDDNAEPFSGSNPSGKIVVGGSSSVSPLMEKLIEAYKENNPDAEIELQTTDSTTGMTSAIDGTYDIGMASRELKDTELSEGLKAQVIATDGIAVIVNKNNMIDELSSD
;
A
#
# COMPACT_ATOMS: atom_id res chain seq x y z
N VAL A 1 -5.54 -13.74 -4.99
CA VAL A 1 -5.34 -13.24 -3.63
C VAL A 1 -4.01 -12.52 -3.51
N SER A 2 -3.89 -11.60 -2.55
CA SER A 2 -2.60 -11.00 -2.19
C SER A 2 -1.61 -12.07 -1.71
N LEU A 3 -0.33 -11.91 -2.03
CA LEU A 3 0.73 -12.82 -1.54
C LEU A 3 0.76 -12.88 -0.01
N GLY A 4 0.46 -11.79 0.68
CA GLY A 4 0.40 -11.74 2.14
C GLY A 4 -0.73 -12.58 2.75
N ALA A 5 -1.74 -12.92 1.96
CA ALA A 5 -2.88 -13.76 2.36
C ALA A 5 -2.75 -15.23 1.90
N LEU A 6 -1.66 -15.58 1.21
CA LEU A 6 -1.44 -16.93 0.69
C LEU A 6 -1.07 -17.88 1.84
N ASP A 7 -1.76 -19.03 1.90
CA ASP A 7 -1.51 -20.08 2.88
C ASP A 7 -1.55 -21.47 2.22
N ASP A 8 -1.29 -22.50 3.02
CA ASP A 8 -1.24 -23.89 2.56
C ASP A 8 -2.60 -24.52 2.26
N SER A 9 -3.71 -23.80 2.40
CA SER A 9 -5.05 -24.30 2.08
C SER A 9 -5.34 -24.38 0.58
N VAL A 10 -4.60 -23.61 -0.21
CA VAL A 10 -4.75 -23.46 -1.65
C VAL A 10 -3.43 -23.69 -2.38
N LYS A 11 -3.50 -23.86 -3.70
CA LYS A 11 -2.32 -23.96 -4.57
C LYS A 11 -2.18 -22.69 -5.40
N ALA A 12 -1.04 -22.01 -5.29
CA ALA A 12 -0.69 -20.93 -6.19
C ALA A 12 -0.12 -21.50 -7.49
N VAL A 13 -0.59 -20.99 -8.62
CA VAL A 13 -0.08 -21.40 -9.93
C VAL A 13 1.02 -20.45 -10.38
N LYS A 14 1.95 -20.97 -11.19
CA LYS A 14 2.97 -20.15 -11.84
C LYS A 14 2.33 -19.30 -12.93
N ILE A 15 2.89 -18.13 -13.14
CA ILE A 15 2.54 -17.25 -14.25
C ILE A 15 3.79 -17.06 -15.11
N ASP A 16 3.70 -17.38 -16.39
CA ASP A 16 4.83 -17.31 -17.33
C ASP A 16 6.09 -18.03 -16.83
N GLY A 17 5.92 -19.17 -16.16
CA GLY A 17 7.00 -19.97 -15.60
C GLY A 17 7.52 -19.49 -14.22
N ALA A 18 7.11 -18.34 -13.74
CA ALA A 18 7.54 -17.78 -12.47
C ALA A 18 6.59 -18.12 -11.32
N GLU A 19 7.13 -18.46 -10.16
CA GLU A 19 6.38 -18.68 -8.93
C GLU A 19 5.91 -17.35 -8.33
N ALA A 20 4.73 -17.37 -7.68
CA ALA A 20 4.16 -16.21 -6.99
C ALA A 20 4.92 -15.97 -5.67
N THR A 21 6.05 -15.33 -5.75
CA THR A 21 6.90 -14.96 -4.60
C THR A 21 7.25 -13.48 -4.61
N ALA A 22 7.54 -12.92 -3.44
CA ALA A 22 7.96 -11.52 -3.33
C ALA A 22 9.23 -11.24 -4.15
N ASP A 23 10.19 -12.15 -4.15
CA ASP A 23 11.44 -12.00 -4.91
C ASP A 23 11.18 -11.97 -6.42
N ASN A 24 10.31 -12.84 -6.94
CA ASN A 24 9.94 -12.87 -8.36
C ASN A 24 9.13 -11.65 -8.78
N VAL A 25 8.30 -11.09 -7.91
CA VAL A 25 7.62 -9.80 -8.17
C VAL A 25 8.65 -8.68 -8.22
N LYS A 26 9.59 -8.66 -7.29
CA LYS A 26 10.66 -7.66 -7.20
C LYS A 26 11.58 -7.66 -8.42
N SER A 27 11.97 -8.85 -8.89
CA SER A 27 12.80 -9.03 -10.08
C SER A 27 12.07 -8.71 -11.39
N GLY A 28 10.73 -8.71 -11.38
CA GLY A 28 9.89 -8.55 -12.57
C GLY A 28 9.61 -9.85 -13.31
N ASP A 29 10.07 -11.00 -12.81
CA ASP A 29 9.79 -12.30 -13.40
C ASP A 29 8.32 -12.71 -13.24
N TYR A 30 7.74 -12.39 -12.08
CA TYR A 30 6.30 -12.55 -11.82
C TYR A 30 5.59 -11.21 -11.98
N LYS A 31 4.73 -11.11 -13.01
CA LYS A 31 4.17 -9.83 -13.49
C LYS A 31 2.84 -9.44 -12.85
N VAL A 32 2.17 -10.35 -12.15
CA VAL A 32 0.85 -10.09 -11.58
C VAL A 32 1.01 -9.39 -10.24
N SER A 33 1.01 -8.09 -10.28
CA SER A 33 1.16 -7.21 -9.11
C SER A 33 0.45 -5.88 -9.33
N ARG A 34 0.25 -5.15 -8.25
CA ARG A 34 -0.32 -3.81 -8.29
C ARG A 34 0.37 -2.90 -7.27
N PRO A 35 0.56 -1.60 -7.58
CA PRO A 35 1.09 -0.67 -6.63
C PRO A 35 0.03 -0.29 -5.59
N PHE A 36 0.46 -0.11 -4.35
CA PHE A 36 -0.31 0.59 -3.33
C PHE A 36 0.18 2.03 -3.30
N ASN A 37 -0.71 2.95 -3.62
CA ASN A 37 -0.44 4.38 -3.63
C ASN A 37 -1.18 5.09 -2.51
N ILE A 38 -0.52 6.09 -1.97
CA ILE A 38 -1.19 7.16 -1.22
C ILE A 38 -1.13 8.44 -2.04
N ALA A 39 -2.10 9.30 -1.84
CA ALA A 39 -2.18 10.58 -2.53
C ALA A 39 -2.58 11.69 -1.56
N THR A 40 -1.95 12.84 -1.74
CA THR A 40 -2.27 14.07 -1.04
C THR A 40 -2.60 15.18 -2.02
N LYS A 41 -3.42 16.12 -1.61
CA LYS A 41 -3.64 17.36 -2.37
C LYS A 41 -2.44 18.28 -2.20
N GLU A 42 -1.78 18.59 -3.29
CA GLU A 42 -0.58 19.45 -3.26
C GLU A 42 -0.87 20.78 -2.57
N GLY A 43 -0.02 21.14 -1.61
CA GLY A 43 -0.13 22.39 -0.85
C GLY A 43 -1.16 22.37 0.30
N SER A 44 -1.83 21.25 0.53
CA SER A 44 -2.82 21.09 1.62
C SER A 44 -2.36 20.18 2.74
N GLU A 45 -1.17 19.60 2.65
CA GLU A 45 -0.66 18.64 3.64
C GLU A 45 -0.35 19.34 4.97
N SER A 46 -0.93 18.83 6.05
CA SER A 46 -0.56 19.24 7.42
C SER A 46 0.81 18.68 7.80
N GLU A 47 1.41 19.26 8.84
CA GLU A 47 2.69 18.76 9.37
C GLU A 47 2.58 17.29 9.83
N LEU A 48 1.44 16.89 10.42
CA LEU A 48 1.20 15.51 10.80
C LEU A 48 1.11 14.58 9.57
N ALA A 49 0.41 15.01 8.52
CA ALA A 49 0.33 14.22 7.28
C ALA A 49 1.71 14.02 6.65
N LYS A 50 2.52 15.06 6.58
CA LYS A 50 3.91 14.99 6.06
C LYS A 50 4.78 14.06 6.89
N ASP A 51 4.70 14.17 8.21
CA ASP A 51 5.50 13.34 9.14
C ASP A 51 5.11 11.86 9.03
N PHE A 52 3.80 11.58 8.99
CA PHE A 52 3.30 10.22 8.82
C PHE A 52 3.72 9.61 7.48
N ILE A 53 3.65 10.36 6.38
CA ILE A 53 4.12 9.92 5.06
C ILE A 53 5.63 9.63 5.10
N SER A 54 6.41 10.48 5.74
CA SER A 54 7.84 10.26 5.93
C SER A 54 8.13 8.98 6.70
N PHE A 55 7.31 8.67 7.72
CA PHE A 55 7.41 7.39 8.44
C PHE A 55 7.09 6.19 7.53
N ILE A 56 6.01 6.24 6.76
CA ILE A 56 5.63 5.15 5.84
C ILE A 56 6.76 4.83 4.86
N LEU A 57 7.43 5.86 4.34
CA LEU A 57 8.51 5.72 3.37
C LEU A 57 9.88 5.44 4.01
N SER A 58 9.96 5.51 5.32
CA SER A 58 11.20 5.24 6.06
C SER A 58 11.51 3.75 6.12
N LYS A 59 12.72 3.44 6.56
CA LYS A 59 13.16 2.06 6.81
C LYS A 59 12.24 1.34 7.79
N GLU A 60 11.79 2.03 8.83
CA GLU A 60 10.89 1.49 9.86
C GLU A 60 9.50 1.20 9.26
N GLY A 61 8.95 2.13 8.49
CA GLY A 61 7.67 1.93 7.80
C GLY A 61 7.75 0.84 6.74
N GLN A 62 8.82 0.77 5.98
CA GLN A 62 9.03 -0.28 4.97
C GLN A 62 9.29 -1.65 5.60
N ALA A 63 9.83 -1.73 6.81
CA ALA A 63 9.89 -2.98 7.58
C ALA A 63 8.47 -3.50 7.90
N VAL A 64 7.54 -2.63 8.29
CA VAL A 64 6.13 -3.00 8.49
C VAL A 64 5.51 -3.53 7.19
N VAL A 65 5.78 -2.90 6.06
CA VAL A 65 5.33 -3.37 4.73
C VAL A 65 5.80 -4.79 4.47
N ALA A 66 7.09 -5.08 4.65
CA ALA A 66 7.68 -6.40 4.42
C ALA A 66 7.14 -7.45 5.39
N GLU A 67 7.00 -7.13 6.67
CA GLU A 67 6.49 -8.03 7.70
C GLU A 67 5.04 -8.46 7.44
N ASN A 68 4.27 -7.65 6.76
CA ASN A 68 2.88 -7.94 6.41
C ASN A 68 2.71 -8.60 5.03
N GLY A 69 3.79 -9.05 4.40
CA GLY A 69 3.76 -9.82 3.16
C GLY A 69 3.65 -9.00 1.88
N TYR A 70 3.86 -7.71 1.96
CA TYR A 70 3.95 -6.81 0.79
C TYR A 70 5.41 -6.56 0.40
N ILE A 71 5.61 -6.07 -0.81
CA ILE A 71 6.94 -5.78 -1.32
C ILE A 71 7.33 -4.36 -0.95
N SER A 72 8.41 -4.22 -0.19
CA SER A 72 8.94 -2.97 0.35
C SER A 72 10.06 -2.39 -0.50
N ASP A 73 10.40 -1.13 -0.23
CA ASP A 73 11.60 -0.48 -0.74
C ASP A 73 12.80 -0.82 0.17
N ASP A 74 13.80 -1.50 -0.38
CA ASP A 74 15.02 -1.89 0.35
C ASP A 74 16.00 -0.73 0.54
N ASN A 75 15.81 0.38 -0.16
CA ASN A 75 16.69 1.56 -0.12
C ASN A 75 16.15 2.68 0.79
N ALA A 76 15.13 2.39 1.59
CA ALA A 76 14.53 3.37 2.47
C ALA A 76 15.51 3.83 3.56
N GLU A 77 15.51 5.13 3.82
CA GLU A 77 16.33 5.75 4.86
C GLU A 77 15.65 5.65 6.25
N PRO A 78 16.41 5.68 7.35
CA PRO A 78 15.84 5.70 8.69
C PRO A 78 14.87 6.86 8.89
N PHE A 79 13.84 6.63 9.71
CA PHE A 79 12.86 7.68 10.03
C PHE A 79 13.51 8.81 10.85
N SER A 80 13.24 10.02 10.43
CA SER A 80 13.70 11.24 11.10
C SER A 80 12.54 12.23 11.16
N GLY A 81 11.56 11.95 12.03
CA GLY A 81 10.35 12.75 12.17
C GLY A 81 10.38 13.73 13.31
N SER A 82 9.46 14.67 13.30
CA SER A 82 9.28 15.71 14.33
C SER A 82 8.18 15.36 15.34
N ASN A 83 7.45 14.27 15.11
CA ASN A 83 6.34 13.80 15.96
C ASN A 83 5.30 14.90 16.27
N PRO A 84 4.75 15.56 15.26
CA PRO A 84 3.74 16.59 15.47
C PRO A 84 2.46 16.01 16.05
N SER A 85 1.76 16.78 16.87
CA SER A 85 0.41 16.49 17.33
C SER A 85 -0.62 16.88 16.26
N GLY A 86 -1.82 16.38 16.40
CA GLY A 86 -2.93 16.76 15.53
C GLY A 86 -3.79 15.56 15.12
N LYS A 87 -4.71 15.83 14.19
CA LYS A 87 -5.60 14.81 13.64
C LYS A 87 -5.57 14.86 12.12
N ILE A 88 -5.49 13.69 11.51
CA ILE A 88 -5.67 13.50 10.07
C ILE A 88 -6.63 12.35 9.80
N VAL A 89 -7.26 12.38 8.63
CA VAL A 89 -8.11 11.30 8.11
C VAL A 89 -7.43 10.68 6.90
N VAL A 90 -7.23 9.37 6.98
CA VAL A 90 -6.68 8.55 5.89
C VAL A 90 -7.79 7.63 5.40
N GLY A 91 -8.02 7.57 4.11
CA GLY A 91 -9.11 6.74 3.61
C GLY A 91 -8.96 6.31 2.16
N GLY A 92 -9.71 5.29 1.79
CA GLY A 92 -9.75 4.77 0.43
C GLY A 92 -9.73 3.25 0.34
N SER A 93 -8.92 2.72 -0.54
CA SER A 93 -8.88 1.31 -0.92
C SER A 93 -8.93 0.33 0.26
N SER A 94 -9.92 -0.54 0.25
CA SER A 94 -10.05 -1.64 1.21
C SER A 94 -8.88 -2.64 1.15
N SER A 95 -8.20 -2.72 0.02
CA SER A 95 -7.02 -3.58 -0.13
C SER A 95 -5.78 -3.02 0.57
N VAL A 96 -5.69 -1.70 0.70
CA VAL A 96 -4.60 -1.00 1.38
C VAL A 96 -4.84 -0.89 2.89
N SER A 97 -6.10 -0.87 3.32
CA SER A 97 -6.49 -0.66 4.72
C SER A 97 -5.77 -1.57 5.72
N PRO A 98 -5.64 -2.90 5.51
CA PRO A 98 -4.95 -3.76 6.47
C PRO A 98 -3.48 -3.36 6.70
N LEU A 99 -2.78 -2.99 5.64
CA LEU A 99 -1.41 -2.49 5.75
C LEU A 99 -1.38 -1.12 6.45
N MET A 100 -2.30 -0.24 6.08
CA MET A 100 -2.37 1.10 6.67
C MET A 100 -2.64 1.06 8.18
N GLU A 101 -3.49 0.14 8.66
CA GLU A 101 -3.70 -0.09 10.10
C GLU A 101 -2.38 -0.39 10.81
N LYS A 102 -1.56 -1.27 10.26
CA LYS A 102 -0.26 -1.63 10.84
C LYS A 102 0.73 -0.47 10.82
N LEU A 103 0.73 0.32 9.76
CA LEU A 103 1.56 1.52 9.67
C LEU A 103 1.14 2.58 10.70
N ILE A 104 -0.16 2.77 10.88
CA ILE A 104 -0.70 3.69 11.90
C ILE A 104 -0.33 3.23 13.32
N GLU A 105 -0.51 1.94 13.63
CA GLU A 105 -0.13 1.37 14.92
C GLU A 105 1.35 1.62 15.21
N ALA A 106 2.23 1.28 14.28
CA ALA A 106 3.68 1.46 14.43
C ALA A 106 4.08 2.93 14.57
N TYR A 107 3.47 3.84 13.81
CA TYR A 107 3.72 5.27 13.92
C TYR A 107 3.31 5.83 15.28
N LYS A 108 2.16 5.42 15.80
CA LYS A 108 1.62 5.88 17.08
C LYS A 108 2.43 5.41 18.29
N GLU A 109 3.20 4.32 18.17
CA GLU A 109 4.15 3.90 19.22
C GLU A 109 5.19 4.99 19.49
N ASN A 110 5.61 5.71 18.46
CA ASN A 110 6.59 6.80 18.56
C ASN A 110 5.94 8.17 18.67
N ASN A 111 4.69 8.31 18.29
CA ASN A 111 3.94 9.58 18.35
C ASN A 111 2.51 9.36 18.89
N PRO A 112 2.38 9.16 20.23
CA PRO A 112 1.07 8.89 20.83
C PRO A 112 0.09 10.06 20.79
N ASP A 113 0.58 11.28 20.54
CA ASP A 113 -0.24 12.50 20.45
C ASP A 113 -0.86 12.69 19.04
N ALA A 114 -0.52 11.82 18.08
CA ALA A 114 -1.12 11.84 16.78
C ALA A 114 -2.47 11.07 16.79
N GLU A 115 -3.50 11.71 16.25
CA GLU A 115 -4.79 11.07 15.98
C GLU A 115 -4.92 10.83 14.48
N ILE A 116 -4.93 9.55 14.09
CA ILE A 116 -5.06 9.14 12.68
C ILE A 116 -6.30 8.28 12.55
N GLU A 117 -7.33 8.81 11.89
CA GLU A 117 -8.57 8.09 11.58
C GLU A 117 -8.43 7.38 10.25
N LEU A 118 -8.75 6.09 10.20
CA LEU A 118 -8.75 5.30 8.97
C LEU A 118 -10.18 5.00 8.52
N GLN A 119 -10.47 5.34 7.26
CA GLN A 119 -11.76 5.03 6.64
C GLN A 119 -11.57 4.09 5.45
N THR A 120 -12.24 2.94 5.49
CA THR A 120 -12.14 1.94 4.44
C THR A 120 -13.27 2.11 3.43
N THR A 121 -12.92 2.39 2.20
CA THR A 121 -13.82 2.56 1.05
C THR A 121 -13.25 1.85 -0.18
N ASP A 122 -13.19 2.52 -1.31
CA ASP A 122 -12.54 2.05 -2.54
C ASP A 122 -11.51 3.07 -3.03
N SER A 123 -10.69 2.68 -4.02
CA SER A 123 -9.62 3.53 -4.55
C SER A 123 -10.14 4.82 -5.17
N THR A 124 -11.24 4.77 -5.90
CA THR A 124 -11.81 5.97 -6.55
C THR A 124 -12.34 6.95 -5.50
N THR A 125 -13.07 6.46 -4.50
CA THR A 125 -13.53 7.29 -3.37
C THR A 125 -12.34 7.89 -2.61
N GLY A 126 -11.29 7.11 -2.38
CA GLY A 126 -10.06 7.61 -1.75
C GLY A 126 -9.45 8.80 -2.49
N MET A 127 -9.38 8.71 -3.81
CA MET A 127 -8.83 9.79 -4.64
C MET A 127 -9.76 11.00 -4.69
N THR A 128 -11.07 10.80 -4.89
CA THR A 128 -12.05 11.90 -4.92
C THR A 128 -12.07 12.66 -3.58
N SER A 129 -12.05 11.94 -2.47
CA SER A 129 -12.07 12.55 -1.13
C SER A 129 -10.75 13.24 -0.77
N ALA A 130 -9.63 12.80 -1.33
CA ALA A 130 -8.37 13.54 -1.21
C ALA A 130 -8.38 14.83 -2.03
N ILE A 131 -9.02 14.83 -3.20
CA ILE A 131 -9.20 16.03 -4.04
C ILE A 131 -10.06 17.08 -3.33
N ASP A 132 -11.18 16.67 -2.74
CA ASP A 132 -12.14 17.58 -2.10
C ASP A 132 -11.77 17.97 -0.65
N GLY A 133 -10.71 17.34 -0.10
CA GLY A 133 -10.21 17.64 1.25
C GLY A 133 -10.90 16.88 2.38
N THR A 134 -11.80 15.95 2.09
CA THR A 134 -12.43 15.09 3.10
C THR A 134 -11.40 14.14 3.73
N TYR A 135 -10.48 13.61 2.92
CA TYR A 135 -9.33 12.86 3.41
C TYR A 135 -8.05 13.69 3.27
N ASP A 136 -7.22 13.69 4.30
CA ASP A 136 -5.89 14.28 4.24
C ASP A 136 -4.94 13.42 3.39
N ILE A 137 -5.15 12.10 3.44
CA ILE A 137 -4.39 11.12 2.64
C ILE A 137 -5.40 10.14 2.04
N GLY A 138 -5.40 10.04 0.71
CA GLY A 138 -6.17 9.02 -0.02
C GLY A 138 -5.34 7.77 -0.28
N MET A 139 -6.00 6.60 -0.32
CA MET A 139 -5.37 5.32 -0.61
C MET A 139 -5.93 4.70 -1.88
N ALA A 140 -5.05 4.17 -2.74
CA ALA A 140 -5.44 3.44 -3.94
C ALA A 140 -4.58 2.19 -4.14
N SER A 141 -5.22 1.09 -4.54
CA SER A 141 -4.54 -0.15 -4.93
C SER A 141 -4.32 -0.24 -6.45
N ARG A 142 -4.02 0.88 -7.06
CA ARG A 142 -3.73 1.09 -8.47
C ARG A 142 -2.93 2.36 -8.65
N GLU A 143 -2.43 2.57 -9.86
CA GLU A 143 -1.90 3.88 -10.24
C GLU A 143 -3.02 4.93 -10.30
N LEU A 144 -2.68 6.18 -10.04
CA LEU A 144 -3.61 7.28 -10.18
C LEU A 144 -3.92 7.52 -11.66
N LYS A 145 -5.16 7.91 -11.93
CA LYS A 145 -5.59 8.32 -13.29
C LYS A 145 -5.03 9.71 -13.61
N ASP A 146 -4.82 9.98 -14.88
CA ASP A 146 -4.38 11.31 -15.36
C ASP A 146 -5.31 12.43 -14.90
N THR A 147 -6.62 12.17 -14.85
CA THR A 147 -7.62 13.11 -14.33
C THR A 147 -7.42 13.41 -12.85
N GLU A 148 -7.05 12.41 -12.04
CA GLU A 148 -6.78 12.58 -10.61
C GLU A 148 -5.50 13.39 -10.38
N LEU A 149 -4.46 13.12 -11.16
CA LEU A 149 -3.21 13.90 -11.13
C LEU A 149 -3.42 15.34 -11.56
N SER A 150 -4.24 15.58 -12.59
CA SER A 150 -4.54 16.93 -13.08
C SER A 150 -5.35 17.77 -12.09
N GLU A 151 -6.07 17.14 -11.16
CA GLU A 151 -6.78 17.81 -10.06
C GLU A 151 -5.86 18.18 -8.87
N GLY A 152 -4.56 17.99 -9.01
CA GLY A 152 -3.54 18.38 -8.03
C GLY A 152 -3.21 17.32 -6.98
N LEU A 153 -3.50 16.04 -7.24
CA LEU A 153 -3.03 14.95 -6.38
C LEU A 153 -1.58 14.62 -6.66
N LYS A 154 -0.82 14.47 -5.60
CA LYS A 154 0.55 13.96 -5.61
C LYS A 154 0.53 12.51 -5.13
N ALA A 155 0.94 11.60 -6.01
CA ALA A 155 0.97 10.16 -5.73
C ALA A 155 2.32 9.72 -5.17
N GLN A 156 2.26 8.72 -4.28
CA GLN A 156 3.45 8.08 -3.72
C GLN A 156 3.19 6.58 -3.56
N VAL A 157 4.03 5.75 -4.17
CA VAL A 157 3.98 4.29 -3.97
C VAL A 157 4.55 3.96 -2.60
N ILE A 158 3.78 3.25 -1.80
CA ILE A 158 4.18 2.83 -0.44
C ILE A 158 4.52 1.36 -0.34
N ALA A 159 3.99 0.55 -1.24
CA ALA A 159 4.20 -0.89 -1.30
C ALA A 159 3.80 -1.42 -2.66
N THR A 160 4.24 -2.63 -2.99
CA THR A 160 3.71 -3.39 -4.12
C THR A 160 3.03 -4.65 -3.57
N ASP A 161 1.81 -4.92 -4.03
CA ASP A 161 1.05 -6.11 -3.68
C ASP A 161 1.18 -7.12 -4.81
N GLY A 162 1.90 -8.22 -4.57
CA GLY A 162 1.93 -9.36 -5.48
C GLY A 162 0.61 -10.13 -5.38
N ILE A 163 0.04 -10.50 -6.51
CA ILE A 163 -1.25 -11.18 -6.57
C ILE A 163 -1.04 -12.62 -7.04
N ALA A 164 -1.32 -13.58 -6.16
CA ALA A 164 -1.30 -14.99 -6.50
C ALA A 164 -2.62 -15.43 -7.12
N VAL A 165 -2.54 -16.12 -8.24
CA VAL A 165 -3.67 -16.87 -8.81
C VAL A 165 -3.71 -18.21 -8.11
N ILE A 166 -4.82 -18.50 -7.44
CA ILE A 166 -4.96 -19.71 -6.62
C ILE A 166 -6.01 -20.65 -7.19
N VAL A 167 -5.77 -21.93 -7.00
CA VAL A 167 -6.70 -23.01 -7.34
C VAL A 167 -6.79 -24.00 -6.18
N ASN A 168 -7.79 -24.87 -6.21
CA ASN A 168 -7.87 -25.98 -5.26
C ASN A 168 -6.62 -26.87 -5.37
N LYS A 169 -6.14 -27.39 -4.26
CA LYS A 169 -4.96 -28.28 -4.21
C LYS A 169 -5.03 -29.47 -5.15
N ASN A 170 -6.25 -29.98 -5.38
CA ASN A 170 -6.50 -31.12 -6.28
C ASN A 170 -6.57 -30.73 -7.76
N ASN A 171 -6.47 -29.44 -8.09
CA ASN A 171 -6.46 -28.98 -9.46
C ASN A 171 -5.12 -29.34 -10.12
N MET A 172 -5.17 -29.82 -11.37
CA MET A 172 -3.99 -30.26 -12.10
C MET A 172 -3.24 -29.13 -12.81
N ILE A 173 -3.79 -27.91 -12.79
CA ILE A 173 -3.14 -26.73 -13.41
C ILE A 173 -1.98 -26.29 -12.52
N ASP A 174 -0.79 -26.16 -13.09
CA ASP A 174 0.42 -25.69 -12.40
C ASP A 174 0.89 -24.32 -12.90
N GLU A 175 0.47 -23.94 -14.09
CA GLU A 175 0.94 -22.73 -14.76
C GLU A 175 -0.14 -22.10 -15.65
N LEU A 176 -0.13 -20.78 -15.74
CA LEU A 176 -0.92 -19.98 -16.66
C LEU A 176 -0.02 -18.96 -17.35
N SER A 177 -0.45 -18.47 -18.53
CA SER A 177 0.20 -17.33 -19.17
C SER A 177 -0.47 -16.02 -18.76
N SER A 178 0.26 -14.92 -18.87
CA SER A 178 -0.26 -13.58 -18.61
C SER A 178 -1.03 -12.99 -19.80
N ASP A 179 -1.07 -13.69 -20.94
CA ASP A 179 -1.77 -13.29 -22.16
C ASP A 179 -3.25 -13.71 -22.14
#